data_d3924acbd393fb18eb989653e0e1fdbe
#
_entry.id   d3924acbd393fb18eb989653e0e1fdbe
#
_cell.length_a   1.000
_cell.length_b   1.000
_cell.length_c   1.000
_cell.angle_alpha   90.00
_cell.angle_beta   90.00
_cell.angle_gamma   90.00
#
_symmetry.space_group_name_H-M   'P 1'
#
loop_
_entity.id
_entity.type
_entity.pdbx_description
1 polymer ?
#
loop_
_entity_poly.entity_id
_entity_poly.type
_entity_poly.pdbx_seq_one_letter_code
_entity_poly.pdbx_strand_id
1 'polypeptide(L)'
;MIALDGTPNKSRLGANSILGVSLAVAKASADSSDLSLFRYLGGPNAHLLPVPMMNILNGGAHADTNVDIQEFMIAPIGAETFRESLRWGAEIYHALKAVLKKRGLATSVGDEGGFAPNLDSNRAALDLIIEAIQAAGFKPGTDIALAMDVAATEFHDNGKYKFEGSMRTSDEMIAYYAELVSAYPIVSIEDPLNEEDWAGWKSMTASLGSKIQIVGDDLFVTNPVRLAKGIDTDTANALLVKVNQIGTLTETLDAVDLAHRANYRSMMSHRSGETEDTTIADLAVAT
;
A
#
# COMPACT_ATOMS: atom_id res chain seq x y z
N MET A 1 -2.62 -23.20 16.91
CA MET A 1 -3.37 -23.16 15.65
C MET A 1 -2.49 -23.47 14.46
N ILE A 2 -1.35 -22.82 14.25
CA ILE A 2 -0.41 -23.08 13.15
C ILE A 2 -0.03 -24.56 13.09
N ALA A 3 0.44 -25.15 14.20
CA ALA A 3 0.79 -26.57 14.27
C ALA A 3 -0.40 -27.52 14.04
N LEU A 4 -1.62 -27.10 14.39
CA LEU A 4 -2.85 -27.87 14.12
C LEU A 4 -3.21 -27.86 12.64
N ASP A 5 -3.04 -26.74 11.95
CA ASP A 5 -3.23 -26.65 10.50
C ASP A 5 -2.16 -27.48 9.78
N GLY A 6 -0.89 -27.29 10.12
CA GLY A 6 0.25 -28.05 9.62
C GLY A 6 0.60 -27.78 8.17
N THR A 7 -0.02 -26.79 7.51
CA THR A 7 0.29 -26.41 6.12
C THR A 7 0.95 -25.02 6.08
N PRO A 8 1.88 -24.76 5.14
CA PRO A 8 2.57 -23.48 5.05
C PRO A 8 1.65 -22.27 4.80
N ASN A 9 0.56 -22.51 4.06
CA ASN A 9 -0.41 -21.50 3.64
C ASN A 9 -1.74 -21.54 4.42
N LYS A 10 -1.78 -22.30 5.52
CA LYS A 10 -3.00 -22.44 6.37
C LYS A 10 -4.24 -22.95 5.59
N SER A 11 -4.01 -23.79 4.58
CA SER A 11 -5.08 -24.27 3.67
C SER A 11 -6.04 -25.28 4.30
N ARG A 12 -5.66 -25.93 5.41
CA ARG A 12 -6.51 -26.95 6.05
C ARG A 12 -7.63 -26.35 6.89
N LEU A 13 -7.32 -25.35 7.71
CA LEU A 13 -8.29 -24.67 8.59
C LEU A 13 -8.81 -23.37 7.99
N GLY A 14 -8.05 -22.78 7.05
CA GLY A 14 -8.31 -21.49 6.45
C GLY A 14 -7.69 -20.33 7.25
N ALA A 15 -6.93 -19.46 6.56
CA ALA A 15 -6.22 -18.36 7.18
C ALA A 15 -7.16 -17.41 7.94
N ASN A 16 -8.33 -17.06 7.37
CA ASN A 16 -9.27 -16.16 8.02
C ASN A 16 -9.86 -16.75 9.32
N SER A 17 -10.11 -18.07 9.37
CA SER A 17 -10.58 -18.72 10.59
C SER A 17 -9.53 -18.70 11.70
N ILE A 18 -8.27 -18.95 11.34
CA ILE A 18 -7.12 -18.87 12.26
C ILE A 18 -6.94 -17.44 12.75
N LEU A 19 -6.99 -16.47 11.84
CA LEU A 19 -6.87 -15.05 12.17
C LEU A 19 -7.98 -14.58 13.10
N GLY A 20 -9.23 -14.99 12.84
CA GLY A 20 -10.36 -14.64 13.69
C GLY A 20 -10.13 -15.04 15.16
N VAL A 21 -9.62 -16.25 15.40
CA VAL A 21 -9.25 -16.70 16.75
C VAL A 21 -8.06 -15.92 17.30
N SER A 22 -7.05 -15.68 16.47
CA SER A 22 -5.84 -14.94 16.88
C SER A 22 -6.18 -13.52 17.35
N LEU A 23 -7.01 -12.80 16.59
CA LEU A 23 -7.45 -11.45 16.93
C LEU A 23 -8.40 -11.44 18.15
N ALA A 24 -9.31 -12.41 18.24
CA ALA A 24 -10.22 -12.54 19.40
C ALA A 24 -9.44 -12.74 20.71
N VAL A 25 -8.41 -13.57 20.69
CA VAL A 25 -7.55 -13.81 21.88
C VAL A 25 -6.79 -12.51 22.24
N ALA A 26 -6.24 -11.79 21.27
CA ALA A 26 -5.53 -10.53 21.54
C ALA A 26 -6.47 -9.46 22.14
N LYS A 27 -7.67 -9.31 21.58
CA LYS A 27 -8.69 -8.38 22.10
C LYS A 27 -9.14 -8.75 23.51
N ALA A 28 -9.43 -10.04 23.76
CA ALA A 28 -9.80 -10.53 25.08
C ALA A 28 -8.68 -10.33 26.11
N SER A 29 -7.42 -10.49 25.71
CA SER A 29 -6.27 -10.26 26.59
C SER A 29 -6.07 -8.78 26.91
N ALA A 30 -6.29 -7.90 25.93
CA ALA A 30 -6.27 -6.45 26.11
C ALA A 30 -7.37 -6.02 27.11
N ASP A 31 -8.60 -6.48 26.88
CA ASP A 31 -9.75 -6.22 27.76
C ASP A 31 -9.52 -6.73 29.20
N SER A 32 -9.02 -7.95 29.34
CA SER A 32 -8.67 -8.54 30.67
C SER A 32 -7.56 -7.76 31.37
N SER A 33 -6.75 -7.02 30.67
CA SER A 33 -5.68 -6.17 31.22
C SER A 33 -6.12 -4.71 31.39
N ASP A 34 -7.36 -4.39 31.14
CA ASP A 34 -7.93 -3.03 31.14
C ASP A 34 -7.15 -2.04 30.24
N LEU A 35 -6.74 -2.53 29.08
CA LEU A 35 -5.99 -1.78 28.08
C LEU A 35 -6.70 -1.76 26.73
N SER A 36 -6.58 -0.64 25.99
CA SER A 36 -6.88 -0.64 24.55
C SER A 36 -5.92 -1.54 23.79
N LEU A 37 -6.37 -2.10 22.65
CA LEU A 37 -5.57 -3.07 21.88
C LEU A 37 -4.21 -2.50 21.48
N PHE A 38 -4.15 -1.24 21.01
CA PHE A 38 -2.88 -0.62 20.62
C PHE A 38 -1.89 -0.48 21.80
N ARG A 39 -2.40 -0.23 23.02
CA ARG A 39 -1.55 -0.17 24.21
C ARG A 39 -1.13 -1.54 24.71
N TYR A 40 -2.00 -2.53 24.58
CA TYR A 40 -1.68 -3.91 24.93
C TYR A 40 -0.55 -4.46 24.03
N LEU A 41 -0.59 -4.17 22.74
CA LEU A 41 0.39 -4.64 21.76
C LEU A 41 1.66 -3.78 21.72
N GLY A 42 1.53 -2.47 21.71
CA GLY A 42 2.63 -1.52 21.50
C GLY A 42 3.21 -0.92 22.79
N GLY A 43 2.58 -1.22 23.95
CA GLY A 43 3.03 -0.73 25.24
C GLY A 43 2.75 0.75 25.51
N PRO A 44 3.36 1.33 26.57
CA PRO A 44 3.05 2.69 27.00
C PRO A 44 3.45 3.78 26.01
N ASN A 45 4.37 3.46 25.09
CA ASN A 45 4.88 4.42 24.12
C ASN A 45 4.10 4.41 22.79
N ALA A 46 3.09 3.56 22.63
CA ALA A 46 2.22 3.52 21.45
C ALA A 46 1.26 4.73 21.47
N HIS A 47 1.55 5.77 20.70
CA HIS A 47 0.77 7.02 20.65
C HIS A 47 0.90 7.79 19.33
N LEU A 48 1.72 7.32 18.41
CA LEU A 48 1.94 7.99 17.14
C LEU A 48 1.00 7.45 16.07
N LEU A 49 0.17 8.32 15.49
CA LEU A 49 -0.61 8.01 14.31
C LEU A 49 0.27 8.19 13.06
N PRO A 50 0.28 7.23 12.13
CA PRO A 50 1.03 7.38 10.88
C PRO A 50 0.38 8.39 9.95
N VAL A 51 1.13 8.87 8.94
CA VAL A 51 0.56 9.61 7.81
C VAL A 51 -0.34 8.66 7.02
N PRO A 52 -1.62 8.98 6.83
CA PRO A 52 -2.50 8.12 6.04
C PRO A 52 -2.19 8.24 4.55
N MET A 53 -2.14 7.13 3.85
CA MET A 53 -2.18 7.08 2.40
C MET A 53 -3.61 6.77 1.97
N MET A 54 -4.17 7.58 1.07
CA MET A 54 -5.57 7.49 0.66
C MET A 54 -5.65 7.29 -0.84
N ASN A 55 -6.20 6.17 -1.28
CA ASN A 55 -6.46 5.90 -2.68
C ASN A 55 -7.61 6.78 -3.19
N ILE A 56 -7.39 7.52 -4.27
CA ILE A 56 -8.36 8.47 -4.84
C ILE A 56 -8.65 8.24 -6.32
N LEU A 57 -7.82 7.43 -7.01
CA LEU A 57 -8.04 7.05 -8.40
C LEU A 57 -7.60 5.60 -8.60
N ASN A 58 -8.45 4.80 -9.24
CA ASN A 58 -8.23 3.39 -9.52
C ASN A 58 -8.04 3.11 -11.01
N GLY A 59 -7.21 2.11 -11.28
CA GLY A 59 -7.06 1.44 -12.57
C GLY A 59 -6.79 -0.05 -12.36
N GLY A 60 -6.07 -0.69 -13.25
CA GLY A 60 -5.68 -2.08 -13.15
C GLY A 60 -6.85 -3.02 -12.87
N ALA A 61 -6.64 -4.00 -12.02
CA ALA A 61 -7.66 -4.98 -11.64
C ALA A 61 -8.79 -4.37 -10.77
N HIS A 62 -8.59 -3.19 -10.17
CA HIS A 62 -9.59 -2.52 -9.31
C HIS A 62 -10.62 -1.68 -10.06
N ALA A 63 -10.49 -1.56 -11.41
CA ALA A 63 -11.42 -0.76 -12.21
C ALA A 63 -11.48 -1.24 -13.67
N ASP A 64 -12.67 -1.23 -14.25
CA ASP A 64 -12.85 -1.49 -15.69
C ASP A 64 -12.47 -0.23 -16.50
N THR A 65 -11.16 0.03 -16.60
CA THR A 65 -10.58 1.19 -17.28
C THR A 65 -9.36 0.78 -18.11
N ASN A 66 -8.81 1.74 -18.87
CA ASN A 66 -7.58 1.55 -19.64
C ASN A 66 -6.31 2.05 -18.93
N VAL A 67 -6.40 2.33 -17.62
CA VAL A 67 -5.27 2.71 -16.77
C VAL A 67 -4.67 1.44 -16.18
N ASP A 68 -3.37 1.18 -16.38
CA ASP A 68 -2.75 -0.08 -15.94
C ASP A 68 -2.39 -0.08 -14.46
N ILE A 69 -1.94 1.06 -13.90
CA ILE A 69 -1.61 1.19 -12.48
C ILE A 69 -2.88 1.08 -11.64
N GLN A 70 -2.86 0.22 -10.64
CA GLN A 70 -4.04 -0.19 -9.88
C GLN A 70 -4.57 0.88 -8.94
N GLU A 71 -3.65 1.59 -8.22
CA GLU A 71 -4.03 2.63 -7.26
C GLU A 71 -3.14 3.85 -7.35
N PHE A 72 -3.78 5.02 -7.26
CA PHE A 72 -3.09 6.30 -7.10
C PHE A 72 -3.55 6.94 -5.80
N MET A 73 -2.58 7.12 -4.91
CA MET A 73 -2.82 7.58 -3.54
C MET A 73 -2.25 8.97 -3.31
N ILE A 74 -2.85 9.69 -2.39
CA ILE A 74 -2.31 10.92 -1.80
C ILE A 74 -1.89 10.66 -0.35
N ALA A 75 -0.81 11.32 0.06
CA ALA A 75 -0.29 11.31 1.43
C ALA A 75 -0.14 12.76 1.92
N PRO A 76 -0.97 13.23 2.87
CA PRO A 76 -0.92 14.59 3.41
C PRO A 76 0.26 14.77 4.38
N ILE A 77 1.48 14.83 3.85
CA ILE A 77 2.73 14.89 4.61
C ILE A 77 2.96 16.21 5.34
N GLY A 78 2.30 17.29 4.92
CA GLY A 78 2.40 18.61 5.53
C GLY A 78 1.38 18.87 6.64
N ALA A 79 0.44 17.95 6.89
CA ALA A 79 -0.59 18.11 7.89
C ALA A 79 -0.04 17.87 9.31
N GLU A 80 -0.33 18.77 10.24
CA GLU A 80 0.18 18.68 11.62
C GLU A 80 -0.53 17.60 12.47
N THR A 81 -1.73 17.18 12.06
CA THR A 81 -2.54 16.19 12.79
C THR A 81 -3.20 15.20 11.83
N PHE A 82 -3.50 14.00 12.30
CA PHE A 82 -4.25 12.99 11.54
C PHE A 82 -5.63 13.51 11.09
N ARG A 83 -6.30 14.30 11.94
CA ARG A 83 -7.58 14.95 11.60
C ARG A 83 -7.43 15.87 10.38
N GLU A 84 -6.39 16.69 10.36
CA GLU A 84 -6.10 17.56 9.21
C GLU A 84 -5.75 16.74 7.98
N SER A 85 -4.94 15.70 8.11
CA SER A 85 -4.63 14.79 7.01
C SER A 85 -5.91 14.23 6.38
N LEU A 86 -6.84 13.75 7.19
CA LEU A 86 -8.10 13.19 6.70
C LEU A 86 -8.99 14.27 6.04
N ARG A 87 -9.06 15.48 6.63
CA ARG A 87 -9.79 16.60 6.04
C ARG A 87 -9.22 16.98 4.66
N TRP A 88 -7.89 17.14 4.57
CA TRP A 88 -7.21 17.46 3.31
C TRP A 88 -7.47 16.39 2.24
N GLY A 89 -7.40 15.12 2.62
CA GLY A 89 -7.72 14.01 1.71
C GLY A 89 -9.14 14.10 1.16
N ALA A 90 -10.12 14.35 2.02
CA ALA A 90 -11.52 14.50 1.61
C ALA A 90 -11.72 15.72 0.67
N GLU A 91 -11.09 16.86 0.96
CA GLU A 91 -11.15 18.06 0.11
C GLU A 91 -10.55 17.81 -1.27
N ILE A 92 -9.40 17.14 -1.34
CA ILE A 92 -8.75 16.78 -2.61
C ILE A 92 -9.59 15.78 -3.39
N TYR A 93 -10.19 14.78 -2.72
CA TYR A 93 -11.08 13.82 -3.37
C TYR A 93 -12.28 14.51 -4.03
N HIS A 94 -12.91 15.48 -3.32
CA HIS A 94 -14.00 16.27 -3.89
C HIS A 94 -13.54 17.21 -5.02
N ALA A 95 -12.34 17.79 -4.92
CA ALA A 95 -11.75 18.60 -5.97
C ALA A 95 -11.48 17.73 -7.22
N LEU A 96 -10.94 16.51 -7.05
CA LEU A 96 -10.73 15.55 -8.14
C LEU A 96 -12.05 15.22 -8.84
N LYS A 97 -13.13 14.98 -8.09
CA LYS A 97 -14.47 14.78 -8.66
C LYS A 97 -14.92 15.95 -9.54
N ALA A 98 -14.66 17.17 -9.09
CA ALA A 98 -15.01 18.39 -9.84
C ALA A 98 -14.16 18.53 -11.13
N VAL A 99 -12.86 18.24 -11.05
CA VAL A 99 -11.94 18.24 -12.21
C VAL A 99 -12.39 17.22 -13.24
N LEU A 100 -12.68 15.98 -12.83
CA LEU A 100 -13.16 14.90 -13.71
C LEU A 100 -14.47 15.31 -14.42
N LYS A 101 -15.45 15.82 -13.68
CA LYS A 101 -16.72 16.31 -14.26
C LYS A 101 -16.52 17.43 -15.26
N LYS A 102 -15.65 18.40 -14.97
CA LYS A 102 -15.33 19.51 -15.88
C LYS A 102 -14.72 19.02 -17.19
N ARG A 103 -13.97 17.92 -17.14
CA ARG A 103 -13.36 17.28 -18.33
C ARG A 103 -14.28 16.27 -19.02
N GLY A 104 -15.50 16.05 -18.52
CA GLY A 104 -16.44 15.06 -19.06
C GLY A 104 -16.03 13.60 -18.81
N LEU A 105 -15.16 13.37 -17.82
CA LEU A 105 -14.68 12.04 -17.43
C LEU A 105 -15.61 11.38 -16.41
N ALA A 106 -15.56 10.04 -16.34
CA ALA A 106 -16.34 9.25 -15.39
C ALA A 106 -15.98 9.60 -13.94
N THR A 107 -16.98 9.58 -13.07
CA THR A 107 -16.83 9.74 -11.62
C THR A 107 -17.42 8.54 -10.87
N SER A 108 -17.59 7.41 -11.54
CA SER A 108 -17.78 6.09 -10.91
C SER A 108 -16.52 5.72 -10.14
N VAL A 109 -16.67 4.90 -9.12
CA VAL A 109 -15.57 4.47 -8.26
C VAL A 109 -15.21 3.02 -8.54
N GLY A 110 -13.94 2.69 -8.37
CA GLY A 110 -13.44 1.32 -8.38
C GLY A 110 -13.61 0.63 -7.02
N ASP A 111 -13.03 -0.55 -6.90
CA ASP A 111 -13.20 -1.43 -5.73
C ASP A 111 -12.63 -0.83 -4.44
N GLU A 112 -11.61 0.03 -4.55
CA GLU A 112 -10.96 0.71 -3.42
C GLU A 112 -11.48 2.14 -3.20
N GLY A 113 -12.60 2.53 -3.83
CA GLY A 113 -13.24 3.82 -3.62
C GLY A 113 -12.63 5.00 -4.37
N GLY A 114 -11.54 4.83 -5.11
CA GLY A 114 -10.98 5.82 -6.03
C GLY A 114 -11.84 5.97 -7.29
N PHE A 115 -11.80 7.14 -7.94
CA PHE A 115 -12.49 7.33 -9.22
C PHE A 115 -11.84 6.47 -10.31
N ALA A 116 -12.66 5.99 -11.27
CA ALA A 116 -12.24 5.06 -12.31
C ALA A 116 -12.50 5.64 -13.72
N PRO A 117 -11.82 6.74 -14.12
CA PRO A 117 -11.94 7.29 -15.46
C PRO A 117 -11.09 6.50 -16.49
N ASN A 118 -11.54 6.46 -17.75
CA ASN A 118 -10.64 6.12 -18.87
C ASN A 118 -9.73 7.31 -19.16
N LEU A 119 -8.43 7.07 -19.28
CA LEU A 119 -7.41 8.09 -19.49
C LEU A 119 -6.46 7.65 -20.63
N ASP A 120 -5.76 8.61 -21.24
CA ASP A 120 -4.84 8.33 -22.34
C ASP A 120 -3.53 7.66 -21.89
N SER A 121 -3.19 7.75 -20.59
CA SER A 121 -1.99 7.15 -19.99
C SER A 121 -2.07 7.12 -18.46
N ASN A 122 -1.19 6.33 -17.83
CA ASN A 122 -1.04 6.36 -16.37
C ASN A 122 -0.53 7.73 -15.88
N ARG A 123 0.29 8.42 -16.66
CA ARG A 123 0.76 9.79 -16.37
C ARG A 123 -0.41 10.78 -16.30
N ALA A 124 -1.42 10.64 -17.15
CA ALA A 124 -2.61 11.50 -17.11
C ALA A 124 -3.38 11.40 -15.78
N ALA A 125 -3.35 10.24 -15.11
CA ALA A 125 -3.91 10.10 -13.77
C ALA A 125 -3.17 10.97 -12.74
N LEU A 126 -1.83 10.94 -12.77
CA LEU A 126 -1.00 11.80 -11.89
C LEU A 126 -1.24 13.28 -12.15
N ASP A 127 -1.35 13.70 -13.43
CA ASP A 127 -1.63 15.09 -13.80
C ASP A 127 -2.99 15.55 -13.25
N LEU A 128 -4.03 14.71 -13.33
CA LEU A 128 -5.35 15.00 -12.76
C LEU A 128 -5.31 15.16 -11.23
N ILE A 129 -4.54 14.32 -10.56
CA ILE A 129 -4.38 14.39 -9.10
C ILE A 129 -3.62 15.66 -8.71
N ILE A 130 -2.55 16.03 -9.41
CA ILE A 130 -1.84 17.30 -9.19
C ILE A 130 -2.77 18.50 -9.40
N GLU A 131 -3.58 18.51 -10.47
CA GLU A 131 -4.60 19.55 -10.69
C GLU A 131 -5.60 19.62 -9.52
N ALA A 132 -6.05 18.46 -9.03
CA ALA A 132 -6.99 18.41 -7.91
C ALA A 132 -6.39 18.91 -6.59
N ILE A 133 -5.12 18.55 -6.30
CA ILE A 133 -4.39 19.06 -5.12
C ILE A 133 -4.30 20.59 -5.16
N GLN A 134 -3.91 21.15 -6.31
CA GLN A 134 -3.82 22.59 -6.51
C GLN A 134 -5.18 23.29 -6.44
N ALA A 135 -6.23 22.68 -7.04
CA ALA A 135 -7.59 23.20 -6.99
C ALA A 135 -8.17 23.21 -5.57
N ALA A 136 -7.75 22.29 -4.70
CA ALA A 136 -8.07 22.26 -3.29
C ALA A 136 -7.25 23.26 -2.45
N GLY A 137 -6.27 23.95 -3.05
CA GLY A 137 -5.46 24.98 -2.39
C GLY A 137 -4.18 24.46 -1.72
N PHE A 138 -3.81 23.18 -1.96
CA PHE A 138 -2.62 22.57 -1.40
C PHE A 138 -1.44 22.55 -2.39
N LYS A 139 -0.23 22.42 -1.85
CA LYS A 139 1.02 22.41 -2.63
C LYS A 139 1.53 20.97 -2.80
N PRO A 140 1.58 20.45 -4.06
CA PRO A 140 2.21 19.15 -4.32
C PRO A 140 3.66 19.13 -3.83
N GLY A 141 4.06 18.05 -3.19
CA GLY A 141 5.42 17.83 -2.67
C GLY A 141 5.73 18.50 -1.33
N THR A 142 4.93 19.50 -0.90
CA THR A 142 5.09 20.16 0.40
C THR A 142 3.98 19.74 1.35
N ASP A 143 2.74 19.91 0.92
CA ASP A 143 1.57 19.56 1.73
C ASP A 143 1.13 18.13 1.46
N ILE A 144 1.16 17.75 0.18
CA ILE A 144 0.68 16.44 -0.30
C ILE A 144 1.76 15.77 -1.16
N ALA A 145 2.14 14.56 -0.79
CA ALA A 145 2.90 13.65 -1.64
C ALA A 145 1.97 12.65 -2.33
N LEU A 146 2.51 11.94 -3.33
CA LEU A 146 1.81 10.89 -4.08
C LEU A 146 2.39 9.53 -3.73
N ALA A 147 1.54 8.51 -3.81
CA ALA A 147 1.95 7.12 -3.78
C ALA A 147 1.17 6.32 -4.84
N MET A 148 1.70 5.18 -5.23
CA MET A 148 1.06 4.30 -6.21
C MET A 148 1.16 2.85 -5.73
N ASP A 149 0.12 2.07 -6.01
CA ASP A 149 0.19 0.61 -6.10
C ASP A 149 0.09 0.22 -7.57
N VAL A 150 1.13 -0.41 -8.08
CA VAL A 150 1.19 -0.79 -9.50
C VAL A 150 0.58 -2.16 -9.73
N ALA A 151 0.69 -3.06 -8.76
CA ALA A 151 0.26 -4.47 -8.85
C ALA A 151 0.77 -5.14 -10.14
N ALA A 152 2.06 -4.98 -10.43
CA ALA A 152 2.63 -5.32 -11.75
C ALA A 152 2.57 -6.81 -12.11
N THR A 153 2.31 -7.69 -11.14
CA THR A 153 2.05 -9.12 -11.38
C THR A 153 0.83 -9.32 -12.28
N GLU A 154 -0.21 -8.46 -12.18
CA GLU A 154 -1.46 -8.56 -12.93
C GLU A 154 -1.29 -8.41 -14.45
N PHE A 155 -0.27 -7.70 -14.90
CA PHE A 155 0.03 -7.49 -16.32
C PHE A 155 1.39 -8.06 -16.75
N HIS A 156 1.98 -8.94 -15.93
CA HIS A 156 3.21 -9.65 -16.26
C HIS A 156 2.92 -10.92 -17.07
N ASP A 157 3.61 -11.09 -18.19
CA ASP A 157 3.51 -12.29 -19.04
C ASP A 157 4.87 -12.67 -19.62
N ASN A 158 5.28 -13.91 -19.45
CA ASN A 158 6.49 -14.50 -20.05
C ASN A 158 7.77 -13.63 -19.86
N GLY A 159 7.98 -13.10 -18.65
CA GLY A 159 9.17 -12.30 -18.31
C GLY A 159 9.11 -10.86 -18.79
N LYS A 160 7.94 -10.37 -19.22
CA LYS A 160 7.70 -8.99 -19.65
C LYS A 160 6.40 -8.45 -19.07
N TYR A 161 6.26 -7.15 -19.11
CA TYR A 161 5.10 -6.41 -18.60
C TYR A 161 4.32 -5.80 -19.77
N LYS A 162 3.05 -6.18 -19.91
CA LYS A 162 2.15 -5.54 -20.88
C LYS A 162 1.64 -4.23 -20.30
N PHE A 163 2.30 -3.13 -20.60
CA PHE A 163 2.06 -1.85 -19.97
C PHE A 163 1.92 -0.73 -21.02
N GLU A 164 0.86 0.07 -20.93
CA GLU A 164 0.49 1.10 -21.91
C GLU A 164 0.54 0.60 -23.37
N GLY A 165 -0.03 -0.58 -23.59
CA GLY A 165 -0.13 -1.19 -24.91
C GLY A 165 1.17 -1.76 -25.50
N SER A 166 2.27 -1.75 -24.74
CA SER A 166 3.59 -2.24 -25.14
C SER A 166 4.11 -3.33 -24.20
N MET A 167 4.97 -4.22 -24.71
CA MET A 167 5.67 -5.20 -23.88
C MET A 167 6.99 -4.60 -23.39
N ARG A 168 7.15 -4.47 -22.09
CA ARG A 168 8.33 -3.88 -21.43
C ARG A 168 9.12 -4.90 -20.65
N THR A 169 10.43 -4.74 -20.57
CA THR A 169 11.31 -5.46 -19.63
C THR A 169 11.27 -4.82 -18.26
N SER A 170 11.83 -5.48 -17.24
CA SER A 170 11.99 -4.92 -15.89
C SER A 170 12.79 -3.61 -15.91
N ASP A 171 13.87 -3.54 -16.70
CA ASP A 171 14.69 -2.32 -16.81
C ASP A 171 13.90 -1.16 -17.43
N GLU A 172 13.05 -1.42 -18.43
CA GLU A 172 12.18 -0.40 -19.04
C GLU A 172 11.10 0.06 -18.06
N MET A 173 10.56 -0.82 -17.23
CA MET A 173 9.63 -0.43 -16.15
C MET A 173 10.34 0.43 -15.10
N ILE A 174 11.54 0.05 -14.67
CA ILE A 174 12.35 0.82 -13.71
C ILE A 174 12.65 2.23 -14.26
N ALA A 175 13.03 2.33 -15.53
CA ALA A 175 13.26 3.61 -16.20
C ALA A 175 12.01 4.49 -16.19
N TYR A 176 10.85 3.92 -16.50
CA TYR A 176 9.56 4.61 -16.46
C TYR A 176 9.24 5.16 -15.06
N TYR A 177 9.42 4.34 -14.00
CA TYR A 177 9.21 4.81 -12.63
C TYR A 177 10.21 5.90 -12.23
N ALA A 178 11.47 5.80 -12.67
CA ALA A 178 12.47 6.85 -12.42
C ALA A 178 12.08 8.20 -13.04
N GLU A 179 11.48 8.19 -14.24
CA GLU A 179 10.93 9.39 -14.86
C GLU A 179 9.74 9.94 -14.06
N LEU A 180 8.81 9.09 -13.59
CA LEU A 180 7.68 9.53 -12.78
C LEU A 180 8.14 10.14 -11.45
N VAL A 181 9.05 9.48 -10.73
CA VAL A 181 9.63 9.98 -9.47
C VAL A 181 10.36 11.30 -9.66
N SER A 182 10.97 11.53 -10.83
CA SER A 182 11.61 12.82 -11.16
C SER A 182 10.60 13.92 -11.48
N ALA A 183 9.44 13.59 -12.03
CA ALA A 183 8.45 14.54 -12.51
C ALA A 183 7.37 14.89 -11.46
N TYR A 184 7.08 13.97 -10.56
CA TYR A 184 6.01 14.08 -9.57
C TYR A 184 6.53 13.85 -8.15
N PRO A 185 5.88 14.39 -7.12
CA PRO A 185 6.27 14.21 -5.71
C PRO A 185 5.88 12.82 -5.19
N ILE A 186 6.32 11.76 -5.87
CA ILE A 186 6.05 10.38 -5.49
C ILE A 186 7.01 9.99 -4.37
N VAL A 187 6.47 9.47 -3.27
CA VAL A 187 7.23 9.03 -2.09
C VAL A 187 7.16 7.52 -1.86
N SER A 188 6.26 6.82 -2.55
CA SER A 188 6.07 5.38 -2.38
C SER A 188 5.55 4.74 -3.66
N ILE A 189 6.11 3.58 -4.02
CA ILE A 189 5.61 2.70 -5.09
C ILE A 189 5.53 1.28 -4.53
N GLU A 190 4.33 0.72 -4.58
CA GLU A 190 4.01 -0.64 -4.17
C GLU A 190 3.95 -1.54 -5.40
N ASP A 191 4.47 -2.75 -5.26
CA ASP A 191 4.53 -3.83 -6.26
C ASP A 191 4.85 -3.38 -7.69
N PRO A 192 5.99 -2.66 -7.87
CA PRO A 192 6.37 -2.12 -9.18
C PRO A 192 6.73 -3.19 -10.21
N LEU A 193 7.01 -4.41 -9.79
CA LEU A 193 7.43 -5.55 -10.62
C LEU A 193 6.75 -6.84 -10.14
N ASN A 194 6.80 -7.88 -10.97
CA ASN A 194 6.26 -9.20 -10.63
C ASN A 194 6.84 -9.74 -9.32
N GLU A 195 6.02 -10.39 -8.51
CA GLU A 195 6.35 -10.92 -7.18
C GLU A 195 7.49 -11.95 -7.14
N GLU A 196 7.88 -12.51 -8.29
CA GLU A 196 9.01 -13.43 -8.41
C GLU A 196 10.19 -12.85 -9.21
N ASP A 197 10.12 -11.60 -9.67
CA ASP A 197 11.22 -10.91 -10.35
C ASP A 197 12.25 -10.31 -9.37
N TRP A 198 12.80 -11.12 -8.50
CA TRP A 198 13.75 -10.71 -7.45
C TRP A 198 14.94 -9.91 -7.97
N ALA A 199 15.41 -10.21 -9.18
CA ALA A 199 16.52 -9.49 -9.82
C ALA A 199 16.11 -8.06 -10.23
N GLY A 200 14.93 -7.91 -10.83
CA GLY A 200 14.34 -6.62 -11.15
C GLY A 200 14.08 -5.78 -9.90
N TRP A 201 13.52 -6.37 -8.87
CA TRP A 201 13.29 -5.70 -7.60
C TRP A 201 14.59 -5.19 -6.96
N LYS A 202 15.67 -5.98 -6.96
CA LYS A 202 16.99 -5.53 -6.51
C LYS A 202 17.48 -4.33 -7.32
N SER A 203 17.35 -4.37 -8.65
CA SER A 203 17.73 -3.27 -9.53
C SER A 203 16.90 -2.01 -9.28
N MET A 204 15.59 -2.16 -9.06
CA MET A 204 14.67 -1.09 -8.68
C MET A 204 15.09 -0.45 -7.36
N THR A 205 15.38 -1.26 -6.35
CA THR A 205 15.83 -0.81 -5.03
C THR A 205 17.15 -0.04 -5.11
N ALA A 206 18.11 -0.54 -5.86
CA ALA A 206 19.38 0.16 -6.08
C ALA A 206 19.20 1.51 -6.79
N SER A 207 18.23 1.61 -7.72
CA SER A 207 17.97 2.83 -8.49
C SER A 207 17.20 3.90 -7.71
N LEU A 208 16.16 3.51 -6.98
CA LEU A 208 15.18 4.43 -6.40
C LEU A 208 15.03 4.34 -4.87
N GLY A 209 15.53 3.28 -4.24
CA GLY A 209 15.30 3.02 -2.81
C GLY A 209 15.84 4.07 -1.86
N SER A 210 16.81 4.89 -2.29
CA SER A 210 17.29 6.04 -1.49
C SER A 210 16.38 7.27 -1.58
N LYS A 211 15.43 7.28 -2.50
CA LYS A 211 14.54 8.42 -2.78
C LYS A 211 13.12 8.21 -2.32
N ILE A 212 12.62 6.97 -2.44
CA ILE A 212 11.23 6.60 -2.19
C ILE A 212 11.13 5.30 -1.40
N GLN A 213 9.96 5.04 -0.82
CA GLN A 213 9.58 3.70 -0.39
C GLN A 213 9.31 2.81 -1.61
N ILE A 214 9.87 1.61 -1.59
CA ILE A 214 9.58 0.53 -2.52
C ILE A 214 8.94 -0.57 -1.67
N VAL A 215 7.62 -0.71 -1.80
CA VAL A 215 6.79 -1.51 -0.91
C VAL A 215 6.52 -2.85 -1.56
N GLY A 216 6.74 -3.94 -0.83
CA GLY A 216 6.34 -5.28 -1.24
C GLY A 216 5.06 -5.71 -0.55
N ASP A 217 3.98 -5.88 -1.34
CA ASP A 217 2.74 -6.55 -0.96
C ASP A 217 2.82 -8.01 -1.41
N ASP A 218 2.57 -8.30 -2.67
CA ASP A 218 2.61 -9.66 -3.23
C ASP A 218 4.02 -10.27 -3.15
N LEU A 219 5.05 -9.43 -3.24
CA LEU A 219 6.43 -9.85 -3.04
C LEU A 219 6.64 -10.55 -1.70
N PHE A 220 6.08 -10.01 -0.61
CA PHE A 220 6.32 -10.47 0.76
C PHE A 220 5.14 -11.20 1.39
N VAL A 221 3.91 -10.89 1.00
CA VAL A 221 2.65 -11.44 1.55
C VAL A 221 2.62 -11.46 3.08
N THR A 222 3.21 -10.44 3.72
CA THR A 222 3.38 -10.34 5.18
C THR A 222 4.11 -11.56 5.79
N ASN A 223 4.89 -12.29 4.99
CA ASN A 223 5.54 -13.53 5.39
C ASN A 223 7.00 -13.28 5.82
N PRO A 224 7.38 -13.56 7.10
CA PRO A 224 8.73 -13.34 7.59
C PRO A 224 9.82 -14.04 6.78
N VAL A 225 9.53 -15.21 6.18
CA VAL A 225 10.51 -15.96 5.37
C VAL A 225 10.79 -15.25 4.05
N ARG A 226 9.75 -14.76 3.36
CA ARG A 226 9.93 -13.98 2.12
C ARG A 226 10.58 -12.63 2.41
N LEU A 227 10.19 -11.98 3.52
CA LEU A 227 10.81 -10.74 3.96
C LEU A 227 12.31 -10.92 4.27
N ALA A 228 12.69 -11.98 4.99
CA ALA A 228 14.10 -12.29 5.26
C ALA A 228 14.90 -12.44 3.96
N LYS A 229 14.35 -13.15 2.95
CA LYS A 229 14.96 -13.23 1.63
C LYS A 229 15.14 -11.84 0.99
N GLY A 230 14.15 -10.97 1.09
CA GLY A 230 14.24 -9.60 0.57
C GLY A 230 15.35 -8.79 1.23
N ILE A 231 15.44 -8.88 2.56
CA ILE A 231 16.48 -8.23 3.36
C ILE A 231 17.88 -8.74 2.94
N ASP A 232 18.05 -10.05 2.87
CA ASP A 232 19.33 -10.69 2.51
C ASP A 232 19.79 -10.36 1.08
N THR A 233 18.86 -9.98 0.20
CA THR A 233 19.14 -9.69 -1.22
C THR A 233 19.06 -8.20 -1.57
N ASP A 234 18.91 -7.30 -0.60
CA ASP A 234 18.73 -5.85 -0.79
C ASP A 234 17.52 -5.52 -1.71
N THR A 235 16.39 -6.15 -1.44
CA THR A 235 15.19 -6.10 -2.29
C THR A 235 14.05 -5.39 -1.57
N ALA A 236 13.51 -4.32 -2.13
CA ALA A 236 12.55 -3.41 -1.49
C ALA A 236 13.14 -2.65 -0.28
N ASN A 237 12.37 -1.82 0.40
CA ASN A 237 12.73 -1.14 1.64
C ASN A 237 11.53 -0.90 2.55
N ALA A 238 10.37 -1.42 2.18
CA ALA A 238 9.15 -1.36 2.96
C ALA A 238 8.30 -2.63 2.78
N LEU A 239 7.60 -3.01 3.84
CA LEU A 239 6.67 -4.12 3.91
C LEU A 239 5.24 -3.59 3.94
N LEU A 240 4.38 -4.07 3.04
CA LEU A 240 2.94 -3.93 3.23
C LEU A 240 2.47 -5.00 4.21
N VAL A 241 1.66 -4.60 5.18
CA VAL A 241 1.20 -5.49 6.26
C VAL A 241 -0.29 -5.75 6.10
N LYS A 242 -0.64 -6.96 5.71
CA LYS A 242 -2.01 -7.46 5.61
C LYS A 242 -2.15 -8.67 6.54
N VAL A 243 -2.78 -8.49 7.68
CA VAL A 243 -2.88 -9.53 8.74
C VAL A 243 -3.46 -10.86 8.25
N ASN A 244 -4.34 -10.82 7.25
CA ASN A 244 -4.98 -12.01 6.71
C ASN A 244 -4.18 -12.72 5.61
N GLN A 245 -3.10 -12.14 5.10
CA GLN A 245 -2.19 -12.84 4.19
C GLN A 245 -1.40 -13.92 4.94
N ILE A 246 -0.79 -13.57 6.07
CA ILE A 246 -0.07 -14.54 6.90
C ILE A 246 -1.01 -15.30 7.84
N GLY A 247 -2.08 -14.69 8.33
CA GLY A 247 -3.20 -15.35 9.00
C GLY A 247 -3.06 -15.52 10.52
N THR A 248 -2.08 -14.92 11.18
CA THR A 248 -2.04 -14.75 12.65
C THR A 248 -1.47 -13.39 13.02
N LEU A 249 -1.92 -12.85 14.15
CA LEU A 249 -1.34 -11.62 14.70
C LEU A 249 0.14 -11.82 15.10
N THR A 250 0.48 -12.99 15.64
CA THR A 250 1.87 -13.31 16.05
C THR A 250 2.81 -13.23 14.85
N GLU A 251 2.53 -13.96 13.76
CA GLU A 251 3.38 -13.93 12.56
C GLU A 251 3.41 -12.54 11.90
N THR A 252 2.30 -11.77 11.99
CA THR A 252 2.27 -10.39 11.54
C THR A 252 3.24 -9.51 12.32
N LEU A 253 3.23 -9.61 13.65
CA LEU A 253 4.14 -8.84 14.50
C LEU A 253 5.60 -9.28 14.31
N ASP A 254 5.85 -10.58 14.10
CA ASP A 254 7.19 -11.09 13.77
C ASP A 254 7.71 -10.50 12.46
N ALA A 255 6.85 -10.38 11.43
CA ALA A 255 7.21 -9.76 10.16
C ALA A 255 7.52 -8.25 10.32
N VAL A 256 6.70 -7.53 11.08
CA VAL A 256 6.91 -6.10 11.36
C VAL A 256 8.20 -5.86 12.15
N ASP A 257 8.45 -6.65 13.20
CA ASP A 257 9.68 -6.55 13.99
C ASP A 257 10.93 -6.85 13.14
N LEU A 258 10.86 -7.87 12.28
CA LEU A 258 11.93 -8.19 11.33
C LEU A 258 12.18 -7.03 10.36
N ALA A 259 11.12 -6.42 9.80
CA ALA A 259 11.21 -5.27 8.92
C ALA A 259 11.93 -4.09 9.62
N HIS A 260 11.49 -3.72 10.81
CA HIS A 260 12.05 -2.60 11.57
C HIS A 260 13.52 -2.82 11.94
N ARG A 261 13.91 -4.04 12.35
CA ARG A 261 15.32 -4.38 12.64
C ARG A 261 16.22 -4.27 11.42
N ALA A 262 15.67 -4.44 10.23
CA ALA A 262 16.38 -4.31 8.96
C ALA A 262 16.28 -2.90 8.35
N ASN A 263 15.76 -1.91 9.08
CA ASN A 263 15.48 -0.55 8.61
C ASN A 263 14.46 -0.47 7.46
N TYR A 264 13.62 -1.47 7.29
CA TYR A 264 12.45 -1.39 6.42
C TYR A 264 11.35 -0.61 7.13
N ARG A 265 10.53 0.08 6.34
CA ARG A 265 9.28 0.66 6.84
C ARG A 265 8.18 -0.38 6.78
N SER A 266 7.13 -0.17 7.59
CA SER A 266 5.90 -0.96 7.53
C SER A 266 4.72 -0.06 7.21
N MET A 267 3.86 -0.50 6.29
CA MET A 267 2.63 0.18 5.92
C MET A 267 1.45 -0.74 6.25
N MET A 268 0.66 -0.38 7.27
CA MET A 268 -0.56 -1.13 7.62
C MET A 268 -1.61 -0.93 6.56
N SER A 269 -2.12 -2.02 6.01
CA SER A 269 -3.05 -1.99 4.89
C SER A 269 -4.41 -2.55 5.27
N HIS A 270 -5.42 -1.97 4.67
CA HIS A 270 -6.77 -2.50 4.57
C HIS A 270 -6.85 -3.62 3.52
N ARG A 271 -8.06 -4.13 3.30
CA ARG A 271 -8.46 -4.93 2.15
C ARG A 271 -9.71 -4.30 1.52
N SER A 272 -9.99 -4.60 0.25
CA SER A 272 -11.16 -4.03 -0.47
C SER A 272 -12.50 -4.30 0.22
N GLY A 273 -12.62 -5.40 0.92
CA GLY A 273 -13.82 -5.83 1.66
C GLY A 273 -13.77 -5.56 3.16
N GLU A 274 -13.15 -4.47 3.61
CA GLU A 274 -13.05 -4.12 5.02
C GLU A 274 -14.41 -3.91 5.69
N THR A 275 -14.43 -4.15 7.01
CA THR A 275 -15.56 -3.94 7.90
C THR A 275 -15.30 -2.76 8.83
N GLU A 276 -16.17 -2.55 9.83
CA GLU A 276 -15.99 -1.55 10.89
C GLU A 276 -14.95 -1.95 11.95
N ASP A 277 -14.26 -3.10 11.81
CA ASP A 277 -13.22 -3.56 12.73
C ASP A 277 -12.00 -2.62 12.70
N THR A 278 -11.52 -2.20 13.86
CA THR A 278 -10.44 -1.22 14.01
C THR A 278 -9.06 -1.83 14.28
N THR A 279 -8.91 -3.14 14.18
CA THR A 279 -7.66 -3.84 14.54
C THR A 279 -6.46 -3.30 13.78
N ILE A 280 -6.57 -3.03 12.49
CA ILE A 280 -5.45 -2.49 11.69
C ILE A 280 -5.07 -1.06 12.11
N ALA A 281 -6.02 -0.25 12.57
CA ALA A 281 -5.74 1.08 13.11
C ALA A 281 -5.00 0.99 14.46
N ASP A 282 -5.41 0.04 15.34
CA ASP A 282 -4.68 -0.25 16.57
C ASP A 282 -3.26 -0.74 16.28
N LEU A 283 -3.07 -1.63 15.27
CA LEU A 283 -1.76 -2.11 14.86
C LEU A 283 -0.88 -0.98 14.33
N ALA A 284 -1.42 -0.09 13.52
CA ALA A 284 -0.67 1.04 12.96
C ALA A 284 -0.11 1.99 14.04
N VAL A 285 -0.75 2.05 15.21
CA VAL A 285 -0.28 2.85 16.36
C VAL A 285 0.62 2.02 17.27
N ALA A 286 0.40 0.70 17.34
CA ALA A 286 1.14 -0.20 18.21
C ALA A 286 2.55 -0.51 17.70
N THR A 287 2.77 -0.44 16.39
CA THR A 287 4.02 -0.85 15.73
C THR A 287 4.67 0.31 15.01
#